data_1e64e5e00a0cb961d1bea10ea7588e26
#
_entry.id   1e64e5e00a0cb961d1bea10ea7588e26
#
_cell.length_a   1.000
_cell.length_b   1.000
_cell.length_c   1.000
_cell.angle_alpha   90.00
_cell.angle_beta   90.00
_cell.angle_gamma   90.00
#
_symmetry.space_group_name_H-M   'P 1'
#
loop_
_entity.id
_entity.type
_entity.pdbx_description
1 polymer ?
#
loop_
_entity_poly.entity_id
_entity_poly.type
_entity_poly.pdbx_seq_one_letter_code
_entity_poly.pdbx_strand_id
1 'polypeptide(L)'
;IISRYIDWNSVFNISEQSISPESLRKGVVIALCGVLCFFFLKLIISILYALQKSALPNFLNLLSTVLLLIFLWVYDPTGDVERDFVTISWVQAVTGCLPLLVATIIVFAKDLKECLPSFKYFRWDKATGVLSLGILFLVLQLLYMIITVTNEFFISYFFDPSFVVEYQIYIKIFSIAGTFVSLALIPVWSAVTKAFVEKRYDWIIKLVRFLYFVAG
;
A
#
# COMPACT_ATOMS: atom_id res chain seq x y z
N ILE A 1 18.23 -14.71 -4.37
CA ILE A 1 18.79 -15.72 -5.28
C ILE A 1 18.25 -15.47 -6.70
N ILE A 2 16.95 -15.33 -6.90
CA ILE A 2 16.30 -15.16 -8.23
C ILE A 2 16.78 -13.89 -8.94
N SER A 3 16.95 -12.78 -8.23
CA SER A 3 17.39 -11.49 -8.78
C SER A 3 18.76 -11.53 -9.47
N ARG A 4 19.56 -12.58 -9.24
CA ARG A 4 20.88 -12.74 -9.85
C ARG A 4 20.80 -13.21 -11.31
N TYR A 5 19.68 -13.84 -11.68
CA TYR A 5 19.45 -14.40 -13.02
C TYR A 5 18.61 -13.48 -13.92
N ILE A 6 18.14 -12.36 -13.38
CA ILE A 6 17.33 -11.41 -14.14
C ILE A 6 18.22 -10.25 -14.58
N ASP A 7 18.20 -9.97 -15.86
CA ASP A 7 18.79 -8.77 -16.43
C ASP A 7 17.83 -7.60 -16.25
N TRP A 8 18.06 -6.83 -15.19
CA TRP A 8 17.22 -5.69 -14.84
C TRP A 8 17.32 -4.54 -15.83
N ASN A 9 18.46 -4.39 -16.52
CA ASN A 9 18.62 -3.35 -17.53
C ASN A 9 17.67 -3.59 -18.70
N SER A 10 17.55 -4.85 -19.13
CA SER A 10 16.58 -5.24 -20.17
C SER A 10 15.13 -5.09 -19.70
N VAL A 11 14.82 -5.46 -18.45
CA VAL A 11 13.45 -5.34 -17.88
C VAL A 11 12.98 -3.90 -17.80
N PHE A 12 13.86 -2.97 -17.41
CA PHE A 12 13.53 -1.55 -17.29
C PHE A 12 13.88 -0.73 -18.53
N ASN A 13 14.43 -1.37 -19.57
CA ASN A 13 14.89 -0.71 -20.80
C ASN A 13 15.87 0.46 -20.53
N ILE A 14 16.79 0.26 -19.59
CA ILE A 14 17.78 1.25 -19.19
C ILE A 14 19.11 0.90 -19.85
N SER A 15 19.75 1.90 -20.48
CA SER A 15 21.09 1.71 -21.06
C SER A 15 22.14 1.50 -19.96
N GLU A 16 23.07 0.57 -20.18
CA GLU A 16 24.18 0.31 -19.26
C GLU A 16 25.10 1.52 -19.05
N GLN A 17 25.07 2.48 -19.97
CA GLN A 17 25.80 3.74 -19.85
C GLN A 17 25.21 4.68 -18.80
N SER A 18 23.94 4.51 -18.44
CA SER A 18 23.25 5.37 -17.48
C SER A 18 23.37 4.84 -16.04
N ILE A 19 23.26 3.54 -15.84
CA ILE A 19 23.36 2.87 -14.53
C ILE A 19 23.97 1.49 -14.75
N SER A 20 25.00 1.14 -13.98
CA SER A 20 25.61 -0.18 -14.05
C SER A 20 24.63 -1.28 -13.63
N PRO A 21 24.69 -2.47 -14.24
CA PRO A 21 23.83 -3.60 -13.91
C PRO A 21 23.91 -3.99 -12.42
N GLU A 22 25.06 -3.76 -11.79
CA GLU A 22 25.27 -4.07 -10.38
C GLU A 22 24.53 -3.11 -9.45
N SER A 23 24.62 -1.80 -9.72
CA SER A 23 23.95 -0.75 -8.93
C SER A 23 22.43 -0.81 -9.13
N LEU A 24 21.97 -1.05 -10.35
CA LEU A 24 20.55 -1.26 -10.62
C LEU A 24 20.01 -2.48 -9.86
N ARG A 25 20.71 -3.60 -9.92
CA ARG A 25 20.34 -4.81 -9.17
C ARG A 25 20.31 -4.56 -7.67
N LYS A 26 21.29 -3.86 -7.10
CA LYS A 26 21.30 -3.53 -5.66
C LYS A 26 20.08 -2.71 -5.27
N GLY A 27 19.78 -1.63 -5.99
CA GLY A 27 18.62 -0.79 -5.71
C GLY A 27 17.30 -1.55 -5.83
N VAL A 28 17.13 -2.37 -6.88
CA VAL A 28 15.94 -3.18 -7.07
C VAL A 28 15.77 -4.22 -5.95
N VAL A 29 16.84 -4.88 -5.52
CA VAL A 29 16.78 -5.85 -4.41
C VAL A 29 16.39 -5.16 -3.11
N ILE A 30 16.96 -3.99 -2.82
CA ILE A 30 16.60 -3.20 -1.64
C ILE A 30 15.12 -2.80 -1.70
N ALA A 31 14.64 -2.30 -2.83
CA ALA A 31 13.25 -1.92 -3.02
C ALA A 31 12.31 -3.11 -2.84
N LEU A 32 12.61 -4.27 -3.42
CA LEU A 32 11.82 -5.49 -3.28
C LEU A 32 11.79 -5.98 -1.83
N CYS A 33 12.94 -6.01 -1.14
CA CYS A 33 12.99 -6.35 0.27
C CYS A 33 12.19 -5.36 1.12
N GLY A 34 12.29 -4.06 0.82
CA GLY A 34 11.51 -3.01 1.45
C GLY A 34 10.01 -3.22 1.27
N VAL A 35 9.56 -3.51 0.04
CA VAL A 35 8.14 -3.81 -0.25
C VAL A 35 7.66 -5.04 0.49
N LEU A 36 8.44 -6.12 0.54
CA LEU A 36 8.07 -7.32 1.29
C LEU A 36 7.97 -7.03 2.79
N CYS A 37 8.93 -6.32 3.37
CA CYS A 37 8.90 -5.90 4.77
C CYS A 37 7.67 -5.02 5.05
N PHE A 38 7.43 -4.02 4.20
CA PHE A 38 6.27 -3.14 4.28
C PHE A 38 4.96 -3.92 4.23
N PHE A 39 4.86 -4.93 3.36
CA PHE A 39 3.67 -5.77 3.24
C PHE A 39 3.35 -6.51 4.54
N PHE A 40 4.37 -7.09 5.20
CA PHE A 40 4.19 -7.72 6.50
C PHE A 40 3.81 -6.72 7.59
N LEU A 41 4.49 -5.59 7.66
CA LEU A 41 4.21 -4.56 8.66
C LEU A 41 2.84 -3.91 8.45
N LYS A 42 2.34 -3.87 7.22
CA LYS A 42 1.02 -3.33 6.89
C LYS A 42 -0.14 -4.11 7.56
N LEU A 43 0.08 -5.33 8.04
CA LEU A 43 -0.90 -6.06 8.83
C LEU A 43 -1.34 -5.29 10.08
N ILE A 44 -0.47 -4.44 10.66
CA ILE A 44 -0.84 -3.60 11.80
C ILE A 44 -1.97 -2.63 11.48
N ILE A 45 -2.07 -2.16 10.24
CA ILE A 45 -3.13 -1.28 9.78
C ILE A 45 -4.50 -1.97 9.92
N SER A 46 -4.59 -3.24 9.52
CA SER A 46 -5.82 -4.03 9.67
C SER A 46 -6.19 -4.24 11.14
N ILE A 47 -5.20 -4.46 12.00
CA ILE A 47 -5.39 -4.57 13.44
C ILE A 47 -5.91 -3.24 14.02
N LEU A 48 -5.34 -2.10 13.61
CA LEU A 48 -5.78 -0.78 14.06
C LEU A 48 -7.23 -0.47 13.63
N TYR A 49 -7.62 -0.87 12.42
CA TYR A 49 -9.02 -0.76 11.99
C TYR A 49 -9.95 -1.66 12.82
N ALA A 50 -9.53 -2.89 13.12
CA ALA A 50 -10.29 -3.79 13.99
C ALA A 50 -10.46 -3.22 15.42
N LEU A 51 -9.43 -2.54 15.93
CA LEU A 51 -9.49 -1.81 17.21
C LEU A 51 -10.25 -0.47 17.12
N GLN A 52 -10.81 -0.14 15.97
CA GLN A 52 -11.52 1.13 15.69
C GLN A 52 -10.64 2.40 15.87
N LYS A 53 -9.34 2.25 15.80
CA LYS A 53 -8.36 3.36 15.84
C LYS A 53 -8.07 3.87 14.42
N SER A 54 -9.10 4.19 13.63
CA SER A 54 -9.00 4.51 12.20
C SER A 54 -8.18 5.75 11.87
N ALA A 55 -7.97 6.66 12.81
CA ALA A 55 -7.11 7.83 12.62
C ALA A 55 -5.61 7.44 12.54
N LEU A 56 -5.18 6.40 13.27
CA LEU A 56 -3.78 6.00 13.33
C LEU A 56 -3.22 5.50 11.99
N PRO A 57 -3.91 4.65 11.20
CA PRO A 57 -3.45 4.27 9.86
C PRO A 57 -3.17 5.46 8.96
N ASN A 58 -4.07 6.43 8.93
CA ASN A 58 -3.89 7.64 8.10
C ASN A 58 -2.72 8.49 8.60
N PHE A 59 -2.57 8.62 9.92
CA PHE A 59 -1.42 9.31 10.52
C PHE A 59 -0.09 8.61 10.20
N LEU A 60 -0.03 7.27 10.24
CA LEU A 60 1.19 6.51 9.91
C LEU A 60 1.57 6.68 8.43
N ASN A 61 0.58 6.67 7.53
CA ASN A 61 0.82 6.92 6.12
C ASN A 61 1.33 8.36 5.88
N LEU A 62 0.72 9.34 6.54
CA LEU A 62 1.17 10.74 6.48
C LEU A 62 2.60 10.86 6.99
N LEU A 63 2.90 10.24 8.13
CA LEU A 63 4.24 10.27 8.74
C LEU A 63 5.29 9.67 7.79
N SER A 64 5.00 8.53 7.14
CA SER A 64 5.90 7.92 6.15
C SER A 64 6.18 8.87 4.98
N THR A 65 5.12 9.52 4.46
CA THR A 65 5.24 10.46 3.34
C THR A 65 6.01 11.72 3.73
N VAL A 66 5.76 12.26 4.92
CA VAL A 66 6.46 13.45 5.44
C VAL A 66 7.93 13.15 5.68
N LEU A 67 8.27 11.97 6.24
CA LEU A 67 9.66 11.57 6.43
C LEU A 67 10.42 11.47 5.11
N LEU A 68 9.78 10.89 4.08
CA LEU A 68 10.35 10.82 2.74
C LEU A 68 10.54 12.23 2.15
N LEU A 69 9.55 13.10 2.28
CA LEU A 69 9.60 14.47 1.79
C LEU A 69 10.72 15.26 2.45
N ILE A 70 10.85 15.17 3.78
CA ILE A 70 11.92 15.84 4.53
C ILE A 70 13.28 15.37 4.04
N PHE A 71 13.44 14.05 3.85
CA PHE A 71 14.68 13.53 3.32
C PHE A 71 14.99 14.10 1.94
N LEU A 72 14.04 14.06 1.02
CA LEU A 72 14.23 14.58 -0.35
C LEU A 72 14.51 16.08 -0.39
N TRP A 73 13.98 16.83 0.57
CA TRP A 73 14.22 18.27 0.67
C TRP A 73 15.62 18.61 1.19
N VAL A 74 16.17 17.77 2.07
CA VAL A 74 17.51 17.96 2.66
C VAL A 74 18.60 17.29 1.84
N TYR A 75 18.22 16.31 1.02
CA TYR A 75 19.16 15.51 0.26
C TYR A 75 19.69 16.27 -0.96
N ASP A 76 20.97 16.59 -0.95
CA ASP A 76 21.68 17.12 -2.11
C ASP A 76 22.18 15.95 -2.99
N PRO A 77 21.72 15.84 -4.26
CA PRO A 77 22.21 14.82 -5.15
C PRO A 77 23.73 14.89 -5.32
N THR A 78 24.38 13.76 -5.18
CA THR A 78 25.87 13.69 -5.27
C THR A 78 26.39 13.87 -6.69
N GLY A 79 25.49 13.87 -7.71
CA GLY A 79 25.83 13.83 -9.14
C GLY A 79 26.22 12.45 -9.65
N ASP A 80 26.33 11.45 -8.76
CA ASP A 80 26.50 10.05 -9.08
C ASP A 80 25.13 9.35 -9.04
N VAL A 81 24.57 9.14 -10.24
CA VAL A 81 23.23 8.56 -10.42
C VAL A 81 23.11 7.20 -9.76
N GLU A 82 24.16 6.39 -9.76
CA GLU A 82 24.14 5.05 -9.18
C GLU A 82 24.02 5.09 -7.65
N ARG A 83 24.82 5.95 -7.03
CA ARG A 83 24.81 6.16 -5.59
C ARG A 83 23.49 6.75 -5.14
N ASP A 84 23.00 7.77 -5.85
CA ASP A 84 21.74 8.44 -5.54
C ASP A 84 20.56 7.48 -5.66
N PHE A 85 20.52 6.63 -6.70
CA PHE A 85 19.51 5.60 -6.88
C PHE A 85 19.46 4.58 -5.72
N VAL A 86 20.62 4.06 -5.32
CA VAL A 86 20.70 3.12 -4.19
C VAL A 86 20.29 3.79 -2.88
N THR A 87 20.71 5.03 -2.66
CA THR A 87 20.37 5.81 -1.46
C THR A 87 18.86 6.05 -1.37
N ILE A 88 18.23 6.50 -2.46
CA ILE A 88 16.78 6.71 -2.51
C ILE A 88 16.02 5.39 -2.27
N SER A 89 16.49 4.28 -2.84
CA SER A 89 15.89 2.96 -2.60
C SER A 89 15.91 2.56 -1.13
N TRP A 90 17.01 2.80 -0.42
CA TRP A 90 17.12 2.58 1.02
C TRP A 90 16.17 3.48 1.82
N VAL A 91 16.17 4.76 1.50
CA VAL A 91 15.34 5.74 2.21
C VAL A 91 13.86 5.41 2.06
N GLN A 92 13.42 5.06 0.85
CA GLN A 92 12.04 4.65 0.60
C GLN A 92 11.66 3.41 1.41
N ALA A 93 12.52 2.40 1.47
CA ALA A 93 12.30 1.21 2.27
C ALA A 93 12.20 1.54 3.77
N VAL A 94 13.11 2.37 4.29
CA VAL A 94 13.16 2.75 5.71
C VAL A 94 11.97 3.62 6.09
N THR A 95 11.70 4.69 5.35
CA THR A 95 10.61 5.64 5.66
C THR A 95 9.24 4.97 5.58
N GLY A 96 9.06 4.00 4.68
CA GLY A 96 7.84 3.21 4.61
C GLY A 96 7.67 2.22 5.77
N CYS A 97 8.73 1.52 6.14
CA CYS A 97 8.67 0.46 7.15
C CYS A 97 8.74 0.99 8.60
N LEU A 98 9.52 2.02 8.87
CA LEU A 98 9.83 2.48 10.23
C LEU A 98 8.59 2.90 11.02
N PRO A 99 7.67 3.74 10.51
CA PRO A 99 6.46 4.10 11.26
C PRO A 99 5.57 2.91 11.58
N LEU A 100 5.43 1.96 10.64
CA LEU A 100 4.63 0.76 10.84
C LEU A 100 5.27 -0.19 11.85
N LEU A 101 6.59 -0.31 11.84
CA LEU A 101 7.34 -1.12 12.80
C LEU A 101 7.18 -0.55 14.22
N VAL A 102 7.36 0.77 14.39
CA VAL A 102 7.16 1.44 15.67
C VAL A 102 5.71 1.27 16.15
N ALA A 103 4.73 1.46 15.27
CA ALA A 103 3.33 1.25 15.60
C ALA A 103 3.05 -0.20 16.02
N THR A 104 3.64 -1.17 15.33
CA THR A 104 3.52 -2.60 15.67
C THR A 104 4.03 -2.86 17.09
N ILE A 105 5.23 -2.37 17.41
CA ILE A 105 5.81 -2.54 18.74
C ILE A 105 4.91 -1.90 19.81
N ILE A 106 4.44 -0.67 19.59
CA ILE A 106 3.60 0.05 20.56
C ILE A 106 2.26 -0.68 20.79
N VAL A 107 1.60 -1.12 19.73
CA VAL A 107 0.29 -1.78 19.82
C VAL A 107 0.40 -3.12 20.56
N PHE A 108 1.40 -3.92 20.23
CA PHE A 108 1.62 -5.19 20.94
C PHE A 108 2.16 -5.02 22.37
N ALA A 109 2.86 -3.93 22.66
CA ALA A 109 3.32 -3.65 24.02
C ALA A 109 2.22 -3.11 24.94
N LYS A 110 1.21 -2.39 24.38
CA LYS A 110 0.17 -1.72 25.17
C LYS A 110 -1.19 -2.36 25.01
N ASP A 111 -1.74 -2.37 23.79
CA ASP A 111 -3.13 -2.75 23.54
C ASP A 111 -3.33 -4.27 23.44
N LEU A 112 -2.35 -5.00 22.92
CA LEU A 112 -2.43 -6.44 22.64
C LEU A 112 -1.35 -7.25 23.39
N LYS A 113 -1.00 -6.83 24.58
CA LYS A 113 0.05 -7.46 25.39
C LYS A 113 -0.22 -8.94 25.66
N GLU A 114 -1.50 -9.31 25.81
CA GLU A 114 -1.94 -10.68 26.06
C GLU A 114 -2.13 -11.50 24.77
N CYS A 115 -2.15 -10.82 23.62
CA CYS A 115 -2.41 -11.42 22.30
C CYS A 115 -1.15 -11.45 21.42
N LEU A 116 0.03 -11.62 22.02
CA LEU A 116 1.28 -11.70 21.27
C LEU A 116 1.27 -12.89 20.28
N PRO A 117 1.67 -12.65 19.02
CA PRO A 117 1.72 -13.70 18.02
C PRO A 117 2.68 -14.81 18.47
N SER A 118 2.20 -16.07 18.46
CA SER A 118 3.01 -17.23 18.80
C SER A 118 2.66 -18.39 17.88
N PHE A 119 3.68 -19.05 17.35
CA PHE A 119 3.52 -20.26 16.53
C PHE A 119 2.81 -21.40 17.27
N LYS A 120 2.81 -21.40 18.59
CA LYS A 120 2.11 -22.40 19.41
C LYS A 120 0.60 -22.42 19.18
N TYR A 121 0.02 -21.30 18.82
CA TYR A 121 -1.42 -21.13 18.59
C TYR A 121 -1.81 -21.22 17.11
N PHE A 122 -0.85 -21.58 16.24
CA PHE A 122 -1.13 -21.75 14.82
C PHE A 122 -2.06 -22.94 14.59
N ARG A 123 -3.15 -22.72 13.85
CA ARG A 123 -4.17 -23.72 13.53
C ARG A 123 -4.47 -23.70 12.03
N TRP A 124 -4.26 -24.81 11.36
CA TRP A 124 -4.49 -24.96 9.93
C TRP A 124 -5.94 -24.71 9.53
N ASP A 125 -6.91 -25.20 10.31
CA ASP A 125 -8.35 -25.01 10.07
C ASP A 125 -8.73 -23.53 10.02
N LYS A 126 -8.14 -22.69 10.85
CA LYS A 126 -8.34 -21.24 10.82
C LYS A 126 -7.56 -20.57 9.70
N ALA A 127 -6.33 -21.00 9.46
CA ALA A 127 -5.48 -20.46 8.40
C ALA A 127 -6.10 -20.66 7.01
N THR A 128 -6.64 -21.86 6.73
CA THR A 128 -7.29 -22.16 5.45
C THR A 128 -8.55 -21.32 5.22
N GLY A 129 -9.34 -21.07 6.27
CA GLY A 129 -10.52 -20.20 6.17
C GLY A 129 -10.15 -18.74 5.83
N VAL A 130 -9.13 -18.19 6.47
CA VAL A 130 -8.63 -16.84 6.17
C VAL A 130 -8.00 -16.80 4.77
N LEU A 131 -7.22 -17.83 4.40
CA LEU A 131 -6.57 -17.89 3.09
C LEU A 131 -7.59 -18.00 1.94
N SER A 132 -8.63 -18.80 2.10
CA SER A 132 -9.71 -18.93 1.12
C SER A 132 -10.38 -17.58 0.84
N LEU A 133 -10.71 -16.83 1.90
CA LEU A 133 -11.25 -15.48 1.76
C LEU A 133 -10.23 -14.52 1.12
N GLY A 134 -8.97 -14.60 1.52
CA GLY A 134 -7.88 -13.81 0.97
C GLY A 134 -7.66 -14.04 -0.53
N ILE A 135 -7.74 -15.30 -0.98
CA ILE A 135 -7.63 -15.65 -2.42
C ILE A 135 -8.79 -15.05 -3.22
N LEU A 136 -10.01 -15.08 -2.68
CA LEU A 136 -11.15 -14.44 -3.35
C LEU A 136 -10.92 -12.94 -3.56
N PHE A 137 -10.48 -12.23 -2.52
CA PHE A 137 -10.13 -10.81 -2.62
C PHE A 137 -8.95 -10.56 -3.57
N LEU A 138 -7.95 -11.44 -3.58
CA LEU A 138 -6.83 -11.36 -4.51
C LEU A 138 -7.31 -11.45 -5.97
N VAL A 139 -8.18 -12.39 -6.29
CA VAL A 139 -8.74 -12.54 -7.64
C VAL A 139 -9.52 -11.28 -8.04
N LEU A 140 -10.38 -10.77 -7.15
CA LEU A 140 -11.11 -9.52 -7.40
C LEU A 140 -10.16 -8.34 -7.63
N GLN A 141 -9.08 -8.25 -6.86
CA GLN A 141 -8.09 -7.18 -7.01
C GLN A 141 -7.32 -7.29 -8.33
N LEU A 142 -6.97 -8.51 -8.76
CA LEU A 142 -6.34 -8.75 -10.06
C LEU A 142 -7.26 -8.37 -11.22
N LEU A 143 -8.54 -8.75 -11.15
CA LEU A 143 -9.53 -8.35 -12.16
C LEU A 143 -9.69 -6.82 -12.22
N TYR A 144 -9.78 -6.17 -11.08
CA TYR A 144 -9.83 -4.70 -11.01
C TYR A 144 -8.57 -4.05 -11.60
N MET A 145 -7.39 -4.61 -11.31
CA MET A 145 -6.11 -4.14 -11.87
C MET A 145 -6.10 -4.27 -13.40
N ILE A 146 -6.57 -5.40 -13.95
CA ILE A 146 -6.66 -5.59 -15.39
C ILE A 146 -7.53 -4.49 -16.01
N ILE A 147 -8.71 -4.22 -15.43
CA ILE A 147 -9.63 -3.19 -15.96
C ILE A 147 -8.98 -1.80 -15.95
N THR A 148 -8.29 -1.45 -14.87
CA THR A 148 -7.68 -0.10 -14.73
C THR A 148 -6.46 0.09 -15.63
N VAL A 149 -5.57 -0.90 -15.71
CA VAL A 149 -4.33 -0.82 -16.51
C VAL A 149 -4.63 -0.96 -18.02
N THR A 150 -5.70 -1.66 -18.38
CA THR A 150 -6.07 -1.85 -19.80
C THR A 150 -6.33 -0.53 -20.52
N ASN A 151 -6.88 0.48 -19.85
CA ASN A 151 -7.11 1.80 -20.45
C ASN A 151 -5.79 2.45 -20.89
N GLU A 152 -4.77 2.42 -20.04
CA GLU A 152 -3.45 2.99 -20.33
C GLU A 152 -2.75 2.22 -21.47
N PHE A 153 -2.89 0.90 -21.47
CA PHE A 153 -2.39 0.05 -22.55
C PHE A 153 -3.03 0.41 -23.89
N PHE A 154 -4.35 0.57 -23.95
CA PHE A 154 -5.04 0.95 -25.19
C PHE A 154 -4.64 2.35 -25.67
N ILE A 155 -4.52 3.31 -24.78
CA ILE A 155 -4.06 4.65 -25.14
C ILE A 155 -2.64 4.60 -25.72
N SER A 156 -1.74 3.88 -25.07
CA SER A 156 -0.37 3.73 -25.54
C SER A 156 -0.27 2.98 -26.86
N TYR A 157 -1.14 1.98 -27.07
CA TYR A 157 -1.11 1.12 -28.25
C TYR A 157 -1.74 1.75 -29.48
N PHE A 158 -2.89 2.44 -29.32
CA PHE A 158 -3.64 2.98 -30.46
C PHE A 158 -3.30 4.44 -30.78
N PHE A 159 -2.70 5.18 -29.84
CA PHE A 159 -2.34 6.58 -30.02
C PHE A 159 -0.83 6.75 -29.86
N ASP A 160 -0.41 7.42 -28.83
CA ASP A 160 1.00 7.65 -28.49
C ASP A 160 1.19 7.59 -26.98
N PRO A 161 2.31 7.04 -26.49
CA PRO A 161 2.59 6.97 -25.05
C PRO A 161 2.51 8.33 -24.32
N SER A 162 2.71 9.45 -25.03
CA SER A 162 2.56 10.81 -24.45
C SER A 162 1.15 11.09 -23.96
N PHE A 163 0.12 10.57 -24.63
CA PHE A 163 -1.27 10.74 -24.21
C PHE A 163 -1.61 10.01 -22.92
N VAL A 164 -0.83 8.97 -22.56
CA VAL A 164 -0.98 8.32 -21.25
C VAL A 164 -0.69 9.27 -20.09
N VAL A 165 0.25 10.20 -20.29
CA VAL A 165 0.59 11.21 -19.28
C VAL A 165 -0.59 12.17 -19.07
N GLU A 166 -1.19 12.67 -20.14
CA GLU A 166 -2.36 13.53 -20.05
C GLU A 166 -3.55 12.81 -19.39
N TYR A 167 -3.83 11.58 -19.81
CA TYR A 167 -4.86 10.73 -19.22
C TYR A 167 -4.66 10.53 -17.72
N GLN A 168 -3.43 10.27 -17.29
CA GLN A 168 -3.06 10.11 -15.88
C GLN A 168 -3.28 11.40 -15.07
N ILE A 169 -3.00 12.57 -15.66
CA ILE A 169 -3.25 13.86 -14.99
C ILE A 169 -4.75 14.06 -14.77
N TYR A 170 -5.58 13.81 -15.78
CA TYR A 170 -7.04 13.93 -15.64
C TYR A 170 -7.59 12.94 -14.60
N ILE A 171 -7.18 11.68 -14.67
CA ILE A 171 -7.59 10.68 -13.66
C ILE A 171 -7.18 11.10 -12.24
N LYS A 172 -5.98 11.63 -12.05
CA LYS A 172 -5.55 12.11 -10.72
C LYS A 172 -6.44 13.24 -10.21
N ILE A 173 -6.79 14.21 -11.06
CA ILE A 173 -7.69 15.32 -10.68
C ILE A 173 -9.06 14.78 -10.26
N PHE A 174 -9.68 13.92 -11.08
CA PHE A 174 -11.00 13.38 -10.78
C PHE A 174 -10.98 12.39 -9.58
N SER A 175 -9.89 11.64 -9.41
CA SER A 175 -9.75 10.70 -8.29
C SER A 175 -9.62 11.37 -6.91
N ILE A 176 -9.31 12.67 -6.85
CA ILE A 176 -9.27 13.42 -5.58
C ILE A 176 -10.61 13.32 -4.86
N ALA A 177 -11.71 13.58 -5.56
CA ALA A 177 -13.06 13.49 -4.97
C ALA A 177 -13.36 12.05 -4.48
N GLY A 178 -13.05 11.04 -5.31
CA GLY A 178 -13.20 9.64 -4.94
C GLY A 178 -12.35 9.24 -3.74
N THR A 179 -11.15 9.82 -3.61
CA THR A 179 -10.26 9.57 -2.46
C THR A 179 -10.87 10.08 -1.15
N PHE A 180 -11.45 11.28 -1.14
CA PHE A 180 -12.15 11.79 0.05
C PHE A 180 -13.30 10.89 0.47
N VAL A 181 -14.13 10.45 -0.48
CA VAL A 181 -15.23 9.52 -0.20
C VAL A 181 -14.69 8.19 0.36
N SER A 182 -13.64 7.65 -0.25
CA SER A 182 -13.02 6.40 0.19
C SER A 182 -12.45 6.50 1.60
N LEU A 183 -11.76 7.59 1.93
CA LEU A 183 -11.24 7.83 3.28
C LEU A 183 -12.35 7.89 4.34
N ALA A 184 -13.50 8.47 3.98
CA ALA A 184 -14.67 8.50 4.87
C ALA A 184 -15.32 7.11 5.03
N LEU A 185 -15.33 6.27 3.98
CA LEU A 185 -15.98 4.96 3.99
C LEU A 185 -15.17 3.88 4.73
N ILE A 186 -13.85 3.97 4.76
CA ILE A 186 -13.00 2.97 5.43
C ILE A 186 -13.39 2.73 6.90
N PRO A 187 -13.52 3.77 7.77
CA PRO A 187 -13.96 3.57 9.15
C PRO A 187 -15.43 3.14 9.25
N VAL A 188 -16.26 3.48 8.27
CA VAL A 188 -17.68 3.08 8.24
C VAL A 188 -17.82 1.56 8.16
N TRP A 189 -16.94 0.89 7.38
CA TRP A 189 -16.98 -0.57 7.27
C TRP A 189 -16.83 -1.27 8.63
N SER A 190 -15.86 -0.86 9.43
CA SER A 190 -15.66 -1.44 10.77
C SER A 190 -16.81 -1.12 11.73
N ALA A 191 -17.39 0.08 11.63
CA ALA A 191 -18.54 0.49 12.43
C ALA A 191 -19.81 -0.31 12.07
N VAL A 192 -20.04 -0.56 10.77
CA VAL A 192 -21.15 -1.41 10.30
C VAL A 192 -21.00 -2.84 10.79
N THR A 193 -19.79 -3.41 10.68
CA THR A 193 -19.51 -4.76 11.18
C THR A 193 -19.81 -4.88 12.68
N LYS A 194 -19.40 -3.89 13.47
CA LYS A 194 -19.70 -3.85 14.91
C LYS A 194 -21.20 -3.73 15.17
N ALA A 195 -21.89 -2.82 14.50
CA ALA A 195 -23.35 -2.63 14.65
C ALA A 195 -24.12 -3.88 14.24
N PHE A 196 -23.63 -4.63 13.23
CA PHE A 196 -24.24 -5.90 12.82
C PHE A 196 -24.11 -6.97 13.90
N VAL A 197 -22.92 -7.12 14.50
CA VAL A 197 -22.68 -8.06 15.62
C VAL A 197 -23.54 -7.69 16.84
N GLU A 198 -23.69 -6.39 17.12
CA GLU A 198 -24.54 -5.86 18.21
C GLU A 198 -26.04 -5.84 17.86
N LYS A 199 -26.44 -6.35 16.67
CA LYS A 199 -27.84 -6.40 16.18
C LYS A 199 -28.52 -5.02 16.09
N ARG A 200 -27.74 -3.95 15.93
CA ARG A 200 -28.26 -2.57 15.80
C ARG A 200 -28.62 -2.25 14.34
N TYR A 201 -29.58 -2.97 13.79
CA TYR A 201 -29.96 -2.86 12.36
C TYR A 201 -30.55 -1.49 12.01
N ASP A 202 -31.27 -0.84 12.94
CA ASP A 202 -31.84 0.51 12.72
C ASP A 202 -30.75 1.56 12.45
N TRP A 203 -29.61 1.44 13.11
CA TRP A 203 -28.47 2.31 12.87
C TRP A 203 -27.89 2.07 11.47
N ILE A 204 -27.77 0.82 11.07
CA ILE A 204 -27.27 0.46 9.73
C ILE A 204 -28.18 1.04 8.64
N ILE A 205 -29.49 0.91 8.79
CA ILE A 205 -30.48 1.45 7.83
C ILE A 205 -30.37 2.97 7.72
N LYS A 206 -30.26 3.66 8.86
CA LYS A 206 -30.08 5.13 8.88
C LYS A 206 -28.79 5.54 8.18
N LEU A 207 -27.68 4.84 8.42
CA LEU A 207 -26.41 5.08 7.78
C LEU A 207 -26.50 4.88 6.25
N VAL A 208 -27.09 3.78 5.80
CA VAL A 208 -27.28 3.49 4.38
C VAL A 208 -28.11 4.60 3.70
N ARG A 209 -29.22 5.04 4.32
CA ARG A 209 -30.01 6.17 3.81
C ARG A 209 -29.21 7.46 3.72
N PHE A 210 -28.40 7.74 4.73
CA PHE A 210 -27.51 8.91 4.73
C PHE A 210 -26.50 8.83 3.60
N LEU A 211 -25.86 7.67 3.36
CA LEU A 211 -24.91 7.48 2.27
C LEU A 211 -25.57 7.63 0.89
N TYR A 212 -26.81 7.14 0.71
CA TYR A 212 -27.57 7.38 -0.52
C TYR A 212 -27.88 8.87 -0.73
N PHE A 213 -28.22 9.59 0.32
CA PHE A 213 -28.47 11.03 0.24
C PHE A 213 -27.22 11.84 -0.13
N VAL A 214 -26.04 11.39 0.33
CA VAL A 214 -24.76 12.05 0.02
C VAL A 214 -24.27 11.71 -1.39
N ALA A 215 -24.62 10.53 -1.91
CA ALA A 215 -24.18 10.05 -3.22
C ALA A 215 -25.06 10.51 -4.39
N GLY A 216 -26.32 10.92 -4.14
CA GLY A 216 -27.29 11.35 -5.15
C GLY A 216 -27.57 12.80 -5.11
#